data_1be941f65f9604f20716bdbc345934d9
#
_entry.id   1be941f65f9604f20716bdbc345934d9
#
_cell.length_a   1.000
_cell.length_b   1.000
_cell.length_c   1.000
_cell.angle_alpha   90.00
_cell.angle_beta   90.00
_cell.angle_gamma   90.00
#
_symmetry.space_group_name_H-M   'P 1'
#
loop_
_entity.id
_entity.type
_entity.pdbx_description
1 polymer ?
#
loop_
_entity_poly.entity_id
_entity_poly.type
_entity_poly.pdbx_seq_one_letter_code
_entity_poly.pdbx_strand_id
1 'polypeptide(L)'
;MDFTPTQEQAAAQELAARIFGDLATHERLSAAGTGSDPELWKALCGAGLVGAVQEVGLLGLVLLLEEQGRTTAQVPFAATCVYGLLAVSAHGSAEQRERLLPGITDGSVVVGGGFPAQGGVRASARGEPPAGHQQGVQAPHQQGVRAPRQQGVRDPHQQDVRPSTHAELTGTVPVVPWLRDATHVLVADADRNLWLVRAGDAEWQPVELTAPWAAGRLVLDGAEAEQLGGSDAYADVLATARTAFAGLQAGVCAGSLARAVAHTNTREQFGRPLATKQAVQLRAADAYMDTEAIRVTAYEAAWRRDTGLACTSHALTAAWWASEAGRRVVHTGQHLHGGAGADLDHPVHRHFLWGRQLDAYLGCGDELLQELGELIKEGEEVDAWDR
;
A
#
# COMPACT_ATOMS: atom_id res chain seq x y z
N MET A 1 21.95 -0.97 13.76
CA MET A 1 21.08 -1.11 12.57
C MET A 1 21.91 -0.79 11.35
N ASP A 2 21.86 -1.63 10.33
CA ASP A 2 22.53 -1.39 9.05
C ASP A 2 21.48 -1.57 7.93
N PHE A 3 21.15 -0.49 7.26
CA PHE A 3 20.21 -0.45 6.13
C PHE A 3 20.94 -0.32 4.79
N THR A 4 22.25 -0.56 4.78
CA THR A 4 23.02 -0.55 3.54
C THR A 4 22.50 -1.66 2.63
N PRO A 5 22.02 -1.33 1.41
CA PRO A 5 21.55 -2.35 0.48
C PRO A 5 22.62 -3.39 0.20
N THR A 6 22.22 -4.66 0.13
CA THR A 6 23.11 -5.73 -0.35
C THR A 6 23.46 -5.52 -1.82
N GLN A 7 24.43 -6.27 -2.32
CA GLN A 7 24.81 -6.17 -3.74
C GLN A 7 23.63 -6.55 -4.65
N GLU A 8 22.83 -7.54 -4.27
CA GLU A 8 21.66 -7.98 -5.01
C GLU A 8 20.55 -6.90 -5.00
N GLN A 9 20.29 -6.30 -3.83
CA GLN A 9 19.33 -5.20 -3.70
C GLN A 9 19.74 -3.99 -4.54
N ALA A 10 21.02 -3.60 -4.49
CA ALA A 10 21.54 -2.49 -5.28
C ALA A 10 21.47 -2.77 -6.79
N ALA A 11 21.78 -3.99 -7.22
CA ALA A 11 21.69 -4.40 -8.63
C ALA A 11 20.24 -4.39 -9.13
N ALA A 12 19.29 -4.87 -8.31
CA ALA A 12 17.87 -4.84 -8.63
C ALA A 12 17.34 -3.39 -8.74
N GLN A 13 17.74 -2.52 -7.82
CA GLN A 13 17.40 -1.09 -7.87
C GLN A 13 17.95 -0.41 -9.13
N GLU A 14 19.20 -0.65 -9.48
CA GLU A 14 19.80 -0.07 -10.70
C GLU A 14 19.08 -0.55 -11.97
N LEU A 15 18.69 -1.83 -12.03
CA LEU A 15 17.91 -2.37 -13.14
C LEU A 15 16.52 -1.73 -13.22
N ALA A 16 15.84 -1.58 -12.08
CA ALA A 16 14.56 -0.90 -12.00
C ALA A 16 14.65 0.56 -12.43
N ALA A 17 15.67 1.29 -11.95
CA ALA A 17 15.92 2.69 -12.32
C ALA A 17 16.06 2.86 -13.84
N ARG A 18 16.76 1.94 -14.51
CA ARG A 18 16.89 1.96 -15.98
C ARG A 18 15.55 1.70 -16.66
N ILE A 19 14.84 0.62 -16.29
CA ILE A 19 13.58 0.26 -16.94
C ILE A 19 12.54 1.35 -16.75
N PHE A 20 12.38 1.87 -15.54
CA PHE A 20 11.45 2.97 -15.26
C PHE A 20 11.88 4.25 -15.96
N GLY A 21 13.19 4.59 -15.95
CA GLY A 21 13.71 5.78 -16.62
C GLY A 21 13.51 5.76 -18.13
N ASP A 22 13.72 4.61 -18.76
CA ASP A 22 13.61 4.46 -20.21
C ASP A 22 12.16 4.39 -20.69
N LEU A 23 11.26 3.76 -19.92
CA LEU A 23 9.89 3.48 -20.37
C LEU A 23 8.82 4.38 -19.74
N ALA A 24 9.03 4.97 -18.56
CA ALA A 24 8.05 5.88 -17.97
C ALA A 24 8.25 7.33 -18.45
N THR A 25 8.31 7.52 -19.78
CA THR A 25 8.42 8.85 -20.37
C THR A 25 7.12 9.64 -20.26
N HIS A 26 7.22 10.96 -20.35
CA HIS A 26 6.02 11.82 -20.28
C HIS A 26 4.98 11.48 -21.33
N GLU A 27 5.39 11.20 -22.55
CA GLU A 27 4.51 10.82 -23.66
C GLU A 27 3.77 9.51 -23.37
N ARG A 28 4.48 8.48 -22.88
CA ARG A 28 3.89 7.18 -22.55
C ARG A 28 2.92 7.29 -21.36
N LEU A 29 3.31 8.02 -20.33
CA LEU A 29 2.46 8.28 -19.17
C LEU A 29 1.19 9.05 -19.54
N SER A 30 1.29 10.01 -20.46
CA SER A 30 0.14 10.77 -20.97
C SER A 30 -0.76 9.88 -21.83
N ALA A 31 -0.18 9.01 -22.66
CA ALA A 31 -0.94 8.07 -23.49
C ALA A 31 -1.67 6.99 -22.66
N ALA A 32 -1.10 6.57 -21.52
CA ALA A 32 -1.73 5.61 -20.62
C ALA A 32 -3.00 6.19 -19.92
N GLY A 33 -3.10 7.51 -19.81
CA GLY A 33 -4.23 8.19 -19.17
C GLY A 33 -4.42 7.70 -17.73
N THR A 34 -5.56 7.06 -17.44
CA THR A 34 -5.86 6.42 -16.14
C THR A 34 -5.63 4.89 -16.19
N GLY A 35 -5.00 4.36 -17.23
CA GLY A 35 -4.66 2.93 -17.36
C GLY A 35 -3.23 2.64 -16.95
N SER A 36 -2.84 1.38 -16.93
CA SER A 36 -1.46 0.95 -16.76
C SER A 36 -0.74 0.84 -18.11
N ASP A 37 0.59 0.94 -18.08
CA ASP A 37 1.43 0.74 -19.26
C ASP A 37 1.78 -0.76 -19.42
N PRO A 38 1.21 -1.47 -20.39
CA PRO A 38 1.38 -2.91 -20.53
C PRO A 38 2.79 -3.31 -21.00
N GLU A 39 3.47 -2.45 -21.77
CA GLU A 39 4.83 -2.72 -22.20
C GLU A 39 5.83 -2.56 -21.06
N LEU A 40 5.64 -1.53 -20.23
CA LEU A 40 6.44 -1.35 -19.01
C LEU A 40 6.22 -2.51 -18.05
N TRP A 41 4.96 -2.94 -17.84
CA TRP A 41 4.65 -4.11 -17.03
C TRP A 41 5.37 -5.37 -17.54
N LYS A 42 5.27 -5.64 -18.84
CA LYS A 42 5.95 -6.76 -19.48
C LYS A 42 7.48 -6.68 -19.36
N ALA A 43 8.06 -5.49 -19.46
CA ALA A 43 9.50 -5.29 -19.29
C ALA A 43 9.97 -5.61 -17.88
N LEU A 44 9.24 -5.17 -16.84
CA LEU A 44 9.55 -5.45 -15.43
C LEU A 44 9.48 -6.96 -15.13
N CYS A 45 8.42 -7.64 -15.59
CA CYS A 45 8.26 -9.08 -15.42
C CYS A 45 9.32 -9.86 -16.21
N GLY A 46 9.57 -9.48 -17.47
CA GLY A 46 10.58 -10.10 -18.31
C GLY A 46 12.02 -9.93 -17.82
N ALA A 47 12.29 -8.85 -17.07
CA ALA A 47 13.56 -8.62 -16.38
C ALA A 47 13.66 -9.37 -15.03
N GLY A 48 12.60 -10.09 -14.62
CA GLY A 48 12.55 -10.84 -13.37
C GLY A 48 12.39 -9.99 -12.11
N LEU A 49 12.09 -8.68 -12.22
CA LEU A 49 12.04 -7.78 -11.06
C LEU A 49 10.90 -8.12 -10.07
N VAL A 50 9.77 -8.64 -10.56
CA VAL A 50 8.69 -9.11 -9.68
C VAL A 50 9.18 -10.30 -8.85
N GLY A 51 9.77 -11.31 -9.50
CA GLY A 51 10.28 -12.50 -8.80
C GLY A 51 11.44 -12.22 -7.85
N ALA A 52 12.32 -11.29 -8.22
CA ALA A 52 13.48 -10.89 -7.42
C ALA A 52 13.09 -10.41 -6.00
N VAL A 53 11.87 -9.88 -5.83
CA VAL A 53 11.38 -9.42 -4.51
C VAL A 53 11.38 -10.53 -3.45
N GLN A 54 11.23 -11.80 -3.84
CA GLN A 54 11.31 -12.93 -2.90
C GLN A 54 12.73 -13.10 -2.31
N GLU A 55 13.75 -12.73 -3.07
CA GLU A 55 15.16 -12.85 -2.67
C GLU A 55 15.67 -11.57 -1.98
N VAL A 56 15.28 -10.40 -2.51
CA VAL A 56 15.76 -9.11 -1.98
C VAL A 56 14.94 -8.60 -0.79
N GLY A 57 13.82 -9.23 -0.46
CA GLY A 57 12.98 -8.90 0.69
C GLY A 57 12.18 -7.60 0.54
N LEU A 58 11.60 -7.16 1.66
CA LEU A 58 10.82 -5.93 1.70
C LEU A 58 11.70 -4.69 1.54
N LEU A 59 12.93 -4.69 2.07
CA LEU A 59 13.86 -3.58 1.87
C LEU A 59 14.20 -3.43 0.38
N GLY A 60 14.46 -4.55 -0.32
CA GLY A 60 14.66 -4.53 -1.76
C GLY A 60 13.43 -4.01 -2.50
N LEU A 61 12.22 -4.44 -2.13
CA LEU A 61 11.00 -3.91 -2.72
C LEU A 61 10.85 -2.39 -2.52
N VAL A 62 11.15 -1.88 -1.32
CA VAL A 62 11.13 -0.42 -1.03
C VAL A 62 12.06 0.34 -1.98
N LEU A 63 13.27 -0.16 -2.23
CA LEU A 63 14.21 0.43 -3.19
C LEU A 63 13.66 0.45 -4.63
N LEU A 64 13.03 -0.65 -5.06
CA LEU A 64 12.38 -0.73 -6.38
C LEU A 64 11.22 0.25 -6.50
N LEU A 65 10.43 0.40 -5.43
CA LEU A 65 9.28 1.31 -5.40
C LEU A 65 9.69 2.79 -5.35
N GLU A 66 10.85 3.12 -4.79
CA GLU A 66 11.40 4.46 -4.94
C GLU A 66 11.63 4.81 -6.41
N GLU A 67 12.14 3.90 -7.22
CA GLU A 67 12.36 4.15 -8.66
C GLU A 67 11.02 4.23 -9.43
N GLN A 68 10.02 3.40 -9.06
CA GLN A 68 8.65 3.56 -9.59
C GLN A 68 8.07 4.93 -9.25
N GLY A 69 8.18 5.36 -8.00
CA GLY A 69 7.68 6.65 -7.53
C GLY A 69 8.40 7.84 -8.17
N ARG A 70 9.72 7.78 -8.31
CA ARG A 70 10.54 8.81 -8.93
C ARG A 70 10.08 9.18 -10.34
N THR A 71 9.57 8.19 -11.07
CA THR A 71 9.07 8.36 -12.44
C THR A 71 7.55 8.45 -12.52
N THR A 72 6.84 8.21 -11.41
CA THR A 72 5.36 8.05 -11.38
C THR A 72 4.87 7.00 -12.38
N ALA A 73 5.59 5.88 -12.47
CA ALA A 73 5.35 4.83 -13.45
C ALA A 73 4.04 4.08 -13.19
N GLN A 74 3.17 4.07 -14.19
CA GLN A 74 1.78 3.60 -14.08
C GLN A 74 1.67 2.11 -14.39
N VAL A 75 2.01 1.30 -13.39
CA VAL A 75 1.95 -0.18 -13.42
C VAL A 75 1.53 -0.73 -12.07
N PRO A 76 0.90 -1.91 -11.99
CA PRO A 76 0.43 -2.53 -10.75
C PRO A 76 1.56 -3.16 -9.91
N PHE A 77 2.82 -2.71 -10.07
CA PHE A 77 4.00 -3.34 -9.47
C PHE A 77 3.92 -3.36 -7.94
N ALA A 78 3.68 -2.20 -7.31
CA ALA A 78 3.56 -2.10 -5.85
C ALA A 78 2.46 -3.03 -5.30
N ALA A 79 1.26 -2.98 -5.88
CA ALA A 79 0.12 -3.77 -5.41
C ALA A 79 0.38 -5.27 -5.59
N THR A 80 0.87 -5.69 -6.77
CA THR A 80 1.11 -7.11 -7.07
C THR A 80 2.22 -7.69 -6.20
N CYS A 81 3.30 -6.94 -5.94
CA CYS A 81 4.36 -7.40 -5.05
C CYS A 81 3.88 -7.51 -3.59
N VAL A 82 3.12 -6.53 -3.09
CA VAL A 82 2.64 -6.51 -1.70
C VAL A 82 1.52 -7.53 -1.48
N TYR A 83 0.40 -7.36 -2.19
CA TYR A 83 -0.83 -8.13 -1.95
C TYR A 83 -0.83 -9.50 -2.63
N GLY A 84 -0.01 -9.67 -3.66
CA GLY A 84 0.21 -10.93 -4.35
C GLY A 84 1.44 -11.67 -3.82
N LEU A 85 2.62 -11.25 -4.26
CA LEU A 85 3.84 -12.01 -4.05
C LEU A 85 4.17 -12.22 -2.57
N LEU A 86 4.32 -11.13 -1.80
CA LEU A 86 4.71 -11.21 -0.38
C LEU A 86 3.59 -11.83 0.48
N ALA A 87 2.33 -11.43 0.27
CA ALA A 87 1.21 -11.96 1.04
C ALA A 87 1.01 -13.47 0.80
N VAL A 88 1.04 -13.93 -0.46
CA VAL A 88 0.90 -15.36 -0.78
C VAL A 88 2.12 -16.15 -0.33
N SER A 89 3.34 -15.60 -0.47
CA SER A 89 4.56 -16.28 0.00
C SER A 89 4.56 -16.50 1.50
N ALA A 90 4.11 -15.51 2.28
CA ALA A 90 4.11 -15.58 3.74
C ALA A 90 2.92 -16.40 4.29
N HIS A 91 1.72 -16.16 3.79
CA HIS A 91 0.48 -16.62 4.40
C HIS A 91 -0.31 -17.64 3.57
N GLY A 92 0.04 -17.84 2.30
CA GLY A 92 -0.64 -18.80 1.41
C GLY A 92 -0.42 -20.25 1.85
N SER A 93 -1.41 -21.11 1.61
CA SER A 93 -1.22 -22.57 1.69
C SER A 93 -0.21 -23.05 0.64
N ALA A 94 0.27 -24.28 0.78
CA ALA A 94 1.18 -24.86 -0.22
C ALA A 94 0.54 -24.89 -1.62
N GLU A 95 -0.74 -25.22 -1.70
CA GLU A 95 -1.53 -25.23 -2.94
C GLU A 95 -1.67 -23.82 -3.53
N GLN A 96 -1.98 -22.81 -2.70
CA GLN A 96 -2.07 -21.42 -3.16
C GLN A 96 -0.74 -20.91 -3.68
N ARG A 97 0.38 -21.21 -3.01
CA ARG A 97 1.73 -20.83 -3.47
C ARG A 97 2.07 -21.49 -4.81
N GLU A 98 1.87 -22.80 -4.93
CA GLU A 98 2.16 -23.54 -6.16
C GLU A 98 1.35 -23.02 -7.36
N ARG A 99 0.09 -22.67 -7.13
CA ARG A 99 -0.83 -22.20 -8.17
C ARG A 99 -0.61 -20.74 -8.57
N LEU A 100 -0.31 -19.86 -7.63
CA LEU A 100 -0.34 -18.41 -7.85
C LEU A 100 1.04 -17.78 -8.08
N LEU A 101 2.07 -18.23 -7.34
CA LEU A 101 3.39 -17.57 -7.39
C LEU A 101 4.02 -17.57 -8.79
N PRO A 102 3.95 -18.64 -9.59
CA PRO A 102 4.51 -18.60 -10.95
C PRO A 102 3.86 -17.51 -11.81
N GLY A 103 2.52 -17.43 -11.80
CA GLY A 103 1.79 -16.41 -12.57
C GLY A 103 1.96 -14.99 -12.03
N ILE A 104 2.16 -14.81 -10.72
CA ILE A 104 2.51 -13.51 -10.13
C ILE A 104 3.89 -13.08 -10.60
N THR A 105 4.85 -14.00 -10.60
CA THR A 105 6.24 -13.73 -10.97
C THR A 105 6.40 -13.38 -12.46
N ASP A 106 5.66 -14.05 -13.33
CA ASP A 106 5.69 -13.78 -14.79
C ASP A 106 4.74 -12.65 -15.20
N GLY A 107 3.92 -12.14 -14.27
CA GLY A 107 3.01 -11.01 -14.47
C GLY A 107 1.66 -11.37 -15.11
N SER A 108 1.37 -12.66 -15.34
CA SER A 108 0.06 -13.11 -15.82
C SER A 108 -1.02 -13.08 -14.73
N VAL A 109 -0.60 -13.12 -13.46
CA VAL A 109 -1.45 -12.90 -12.28
C VAL A 109 -1.11 -11.58 -11.65
N VAL A 110 -2.05 -10.63 -11.71
CA VAL A 110 -1.97 -9.30 -11.10
C VAL A 110 -2.90 -9.27 -9.89
N VAL A 111 -2.37 -8.85 -8.73
CA VAL A 111 -3.14 -8.83 -7.49
C VAL A 111 -3.31 -7.40 -6.98
N GLY A 112 -4.56 -6.95 -6.87
CA GLY A 112 -4.92 -5.70 -6.20
C GLY A 112 -5.20 -5.90 -4.72
N GLY A 113 -5.27 -4.80 -3.95
CA GLY A 113 -5.58 -4.83 -2.52
C GLY A 113 -6.78 -3.99 -2.14
N GLY A 114 -7.74 -4.61 -1.45
CA GLY A 114 -8.86 -3.92 -0.80
C GLY A 114 -8.55 -3.64 0.67
N PHE A 115 -7.63 -2.71 0.93
CA PHE A 115 -7.10 -2.36 2.25
C PHE A 115 -7.26 -0.86 2.54
N PRO A 116 -7.34 -0.48 3.85
CA PRO A 116 -7.53 -1.33 5.03
C PRO A 116 -8.90 -2.03 5.06
N ALA A 117 -9.15 -2.87 6.09
CA ALA A 117 -10.40 -3.60 6.25
C ALA A 117 -11.62 -2.66 6.18
N GLN A 118 -12.61 -3.06 5.38
CA GLN A 118 -13.83 -2.28 5.17
C GLN A 118 -14.97 -2.92 5.99
N GLY A 119 -15.55 -2.17 6.92
CA GLY A 119 -16.64 -2.66 7.77
C GLY A 119 -17.91 -3.14 7.04
N GLY A 120 -17.98 -2.95 5.72
CA GLY A 120 -19.07 -3.40 4.87
C GLY A 120 -18.87 -4.76 4.19
N VAL A 121 -17.68 -5.37 4.29
CA VAL A 121 -17.40 -6.69 3.70
C VAL A 121 -17.58 -7.77 4.75
N ARG A 122 -18.34 -8.81 4.42
CA ARG A 122 -18.63 -9.95 5.32
C ARG A 122 -18.42 -11.27 4.58
N ALA A 123 -17.87 -12.25 5.30
CA ALA A 123 -17.73 -13.61 4.84
C ALA A 123 -18.85 -14.46 5.46
N SER A 124 -19.46 -15.35 4.66
CA SER A 124 -20.41 -16.38 5.11
C SER A 124 -19.95 -17.75 4.64
N ALA A 125 -20.26 -18.79 5.45
CA ALA A 125 -20.00 -20.16 5.01
C ALA A 125 -20.84 -20.48 3.75
N ARG A 126 -20.25 -21.22 2.82
CA ARG A 126 -20.91 -21.56 1.55
C ARG A 126 -22.23 -22.29 1.82
N GLY A 127 -23.34 -21.69 1.36
CA GLY A 127 -24.69 -22.25 1.54
C GLY A 127 -25.44 -21.81 2.78
N GLU A 128 -24.89 -20.89 3.61
CA GLU A 128 -25.68 -20.21 4.66
C GLU A 128 -26.49 -19.05 4.04
N PRO A 129 -27.81 -18.97 4.31
CA PRO A 129 -28.57 -17.82 3.84
C PRO A 129 -28.05 -16.53 4.50
N PRO A 130 -28.02 -15.38 3.78
CA PRO A 130 -27.56 -14.12 4.31
C PRO A 130 -28.34 -13.78 5.58
N ALA A 131 -27.64 -13.42 6.67
CA ALA A 131 -28.23 -13.04 7.93
C ALA A 131 -29.20 -11.86 7.72
N GLY A 132 -30.49 -12.13 7.79
CA GLY A 132 -31.54 -11.15 7.58
C GLY A 132 -31.40 -9.99 8.58
N HIS A 133 -31.71 -8.78 8.11
CA HIS A 133 -31.81 -7.59 8.94
C HIS A 133 -32.81 -7.82 10.07
N GLN A 134 -32.32 -8.18 11.25
CA GLN A 134 -33.16 -8.13 12.45
C GLN A 134 -33.32 -6.64 12.82
N GLN A 135 -34.47 -6.07 12.40
CA GLN A 135 -34.95 -4.81 12.96
C GLN A 135 -35.17 -5.02 14.45
N GLY A 136 -34.40 -4.32 15.26
CA GLY A 136 -34.48 -4.39 16.72
C GLY A 136 -35.86 -3.97 17.24
N VAL A 137 -36.59 -4.92 17.75
CA VAL A 137 -37.72 -4.64 18.64
C VAL A 137 -37.12 -4.33 20.01
N GLN A 138 -37.20 -3.10 20.44
CA GLN A 138 -36.88 -2.70 21.82
C GLN A 138 -37.86 -3.36 22.78
N ALA A 139 -37.37 -4.23 23.66
CA ALA A 139 -38.10 -4.70 24.83
C ALA A 139 -37.79 -3.82 26.06
N PRO A 140 -38.78 -3.59 26.97
CA PRO A 140 -38.64 -2.60 28.03
C PRO A 140 -37.77 -3.07 29.20
N HIS A 141 -37.09 -2.09 29.83
CA HIS A 141 -36.29 -2.24 31.05
C HIS A 141 -36.97 -3.00 32.17
N GLN A 142 -36.37 -4.09 32.66
CA GLN A 142 -36.61 -4.57 34.01
C GLN A 142 -35.30 -4.53 34.82
N GLN A 143 -35.36 -3.79 35.90
CA GLN A 143 -34.38 -3.82 37.00
C GLN A 143 -34.51 -5.12 37.78
N GLY A 144 -33.40 -5.77 38.11
CA GLY A 144 -33.48 -6.84 39.09
C GLY A 144 -32.25 -7.71 39.27
N VAL A 145 -31.55 -7.48 40.37
CA VAL A 145 -30.87 -8.45 41.25
C VAL A 145 -29.61 -9.18 40.72
N ARG A 146 -28.50 -8.84 41.34
CA ARG A 146 -27.23 -9.59 41.28
C ARG A 146 -27.37 -10.98 41.89
N ALA A 147 -26.93 -12.01 41.18
CA ALA A 147 -26.62 -13.32 41.70
C ALA A 147 -25.14 -13.71 41.43
N PRO A 148 -24.55 -14.64 42.21
CA PRO A 148 -23.11 -14.78 42.34
C PRO A 148 -22.46 -15.56 41.17
N ARG A 149 -21.17 -15.26 40.95
CA ARG A 149 -20.30 -15.93 39.97
C ARG A 149 -20.25 -17.44 40.22
N GLN A 150 -20.72 -18.22 39.26
CA GLN A 150 -20.39 -19.65 39.15
C GLN A 150 -19.25 -19.80 38.15
N GLN A 151 -18.22 -20.55 38.54
CA GLN A 151 -17.12 -20.98 37.70
C GLN A 151 -17.65 -21.84 36.55
N GLY A 152 -17.36 -21.43 35.32
CA GLY A 152 -17.85 -22.08 34.12
C GLY A 152 -17.27 -23.47 33.93
N VAL A 153 -18.15 -24.46 33.92
CA VAL A 153 -17.89 -25.79 33.35
C VAL A 153 -17.79 -25.60 31.83
N ARG A 154 -16.67 -25.97 31.23
CA ARG A 154 -16.50 -26.02 29.77
C ARG A 154 -17.49 -27.04 29.21
N ASP A 155 -18.30 -26.58 28.28
CA ASP A 155 -19.23 -27.40 27.50
C ASP A 155 -18.42 -28.31 26.55
N PRO A 156 -18.57 -29.68 26.65
CA PRO A 156 -17.77 -30.57 25.79
C PRO A 156 -18.24 -30.64 24.33
N HIS A 157 -19.21 -29.83 23.93
CA HIS A 157 -19.74 -29.79 22.55
C HIS A 157 -19.37 -28.55 21.74
N GLN A 158 -18.39 -27.76 22.16
CA GLN A 158 -17.77 -26.83 21.24
C GLN A 158 -16.97 -27.65 20.21
N GLN A 159 -17.65 -28.04 19.15
CA GLN A 159 -17.00 -28.54 17.95
C GLN A 159 -16.03 -27.46 17.48
N ASP A 160 -14.74 -27.81 17.41
CA ASP A 160 -13.74 -27.04 16.66
C ASP A 160 -14.21 -26.96 15.20
N VAL A 161 -15.00 -25.96 14.90
CA VAL A 161 -15.32 -25.58 13.52
C VAL A 161 -14.00 -25.08 12.93
N ARG A 162 -13.28 -25.97 12.24
CA ARG A 162 -12.15 -25.55 11.40
C ARG A 162 -12.70 -24.49 10.47
N PRO A 163 -12.13 -23.27 10.46
CA PRO A 163 -12.60 -22.24 9.55
C PRO A 163 -12.58 -22.81 8.13
N SER A 164 -13.68 -22.65 7.41
CA SER A 164 -13.76 -23.09 6.02
C SER A 164 -12.70 -22.30 5.22
N THR A 165 -11.85 -22.99 4.48
CA THR A 165 -10.84 -22.35 3.62
C THR A 165 -11.47 -21.57 2.46
N HIS A 166 -12.80 -21.67 2.27
CA HIS A 166 -13.58 -21.00 1.24
C HIS A 166 -14.84 -20.39 1.86
N ALA A 167 -15.20 -19.21 1.39
CA ALA A 167 -16.39 -18.47 1.80
C ALA A 167 -17.01 -17.74 0.61
N GLU A 168 -18.24 -17.29 0.80
CA GLU A 168 -18.89 -16.32 -0.08
C GLU A 168 -18.81 -14.93 0.58
N LEU A 169 -18.29 -13.95 -0.16
CA LEU A 169 -18.18 -12.58 0.32
C LEU A 169 -19.35 -11.73 -0.16
N THR A 170 -19.88 -10.91 0.73
CA THR A 170 -20.88 -9.88 0.42
C THR A 170 -20.41 -8.53 0.93
N GLY A 171 -20.68 -7.48 0.14
CA GLY A 171 -20.37 -6.10 0.49
C GLY A 171 -19.73 -5.33 -0.66
N THR A 172 -19.08 -4.23 -0.31
CA THR A 172 -18.43 -3.37 -1.32
C THR A 172 -17.09 -2.89 -0.80
N VAL A 173 -16.07 -3.00 -1.62
CA VAL A 173 -14.78 -2.32 -1.43
C VAL A 173 -14.81 -1.05 -2.28
N PRO A 174 -14.90 0.14 -1.68
CA PRO A 174 -15.14 1.39 -2.41
C PRO A 174 -14.06 1.73 -3.42
N VAL A 175 -12.81 1.41 -3.08
CA VAL A 175 -11.63 1.71 -3.90
C VAL A 175 -10.63 0.57 -3.80
N VAL A 176 -10.30 0.00 -4.95
CA VAL A 176 -9.18 -0.91 -5.13
C VAL A 176 -8.27 -0.30 -6.20
N PRO A 177 -7.08 0.20 -5.85
CA PRO A 177 -6.10 0.65 -6.83
C PRO A 177 -5.72 -0.50 -7.78
N TRP A 178 -5.53 -0.18 -9.06
CA TRP A 178 -5.20 -1.14 -10.12
C TRP A 178 -6.21 -2.30 -10.31
N LEU A 179 -7.46 -2.15 -9.84
CA LEU A 179 -8.49 -3.17 -10.02
C LEU A 179 -8.71 -3.53 -11.49
N ARG A 180 -8.61 -2.55 -12.38
CA ARG A 180 -8.85 -2.76 -13.83
C ARG A 180 -7.78 -3.65 -14.50
N ASP A 181 -6.63 -3.79 -13.86
CA ASP A 181 -5.54 -4.67 -14.30
C ASP A 181 -5.52 -5.99 -13.53
N ALA A 182 -6.23 -6.06 -12.40
CA ALA A 182 -6.15 -7.17 -11.47
C ALA A 182 -6.89 -8.42 -11.99
N THR A 183 -6.24 -9.56 -11.85
CA THR A 183 -6.88 -10.89 -12.00
C THR A 183 -7.46 -11.37 -10.68
N HIS A 184 -6.85 -10.95 -9.56
CA HIS A 184 -7.27 -11.26 -8.20
C HIS A 184 -7.22 -10.02 -7.32
N VAL A 185 -8.04 -10.01 -6.28
CA VAL A 185 -8.02 -8.97 -5.25
C VAL A 185 -7.91 -9.62 -3.87
N LEU A 186 -6.94 -9.17 -3.09
CA LEU A 186 -6.85 -9.53 -1.69
C LEU A 186 -7.73 -8.55 -0.90
N VAL A 187 -8.78 -9.06 -0.26
CA VAL A 187 -9.78 -8.27 0.46
C VAL A 187 -9.73 -8.60 1.95
N ALA A 188 -9.79 -7.60 2.80
CA ALA A 188 -9.99 -7.78 4.24
C ALA A 188 -11.46 -7.60 4.59
N ASP A 189 -12.05 -8.59 5.30
CA ASP A 189 -13.42 -8.49 5.81
C ASP A 189 -13.51 -7.64 7.11
N ALA A 190 -14.71 -7.46 7.63
CA ALA A 190 -14.96 -6.69 8.84
C ALA A 190 -14.26 -7.26 10.09
N ASP A 191 -13.99 -8.56 10.10
CA ASP A 191 -13.31 -9.28 11.19
C ASP A 191 -11.79 -9.37 10.95
N ARG A 192 -11.28 -8.68 9.92
CA ARG A 192 -9.87 -8.65 9.52
C ARG A 192 -9.32 -9.99 9.01
N ASN A 193 -10.17 -10.90 8.54
CA ASN A 193 -9.70 -12.05 7.80
C ASN A 193 -9.37 -11.65 6.35
N LEU A 194 -8.37 -12.31 5.79
CA LEU A 194 -7.93 -12.06 4.41
C LEU A 194 -8.53 -13.09 3.46
N TRP A 195 -9.08 -12.57 2.37
CA TRP A 195 -9.76 -13.35 1.35
C TRP A 195 -9.23 -13.00 -0.03
N LEU A 196 -8.84 -14.02 -0.80
CA LEU A 196 -8.45 -13.86 -2.19
C LEU A 196 -9.66 -14.11 -3.08
N VAL A 197 -10.07 -13.09 -3.83
CA VAL A 197 -11.19 -13.10 -4.77
C VAL A 197 -10.66 -12.99 -6.18
N ARG A 198 -11.22 -13.77 -7.13
CA ARG A 198 -10.96 -13.55 -8.55
C ARG A 198 -11.73 -12.32 -9.02
N ALA A 199 -11.05 -11.38 -9.65
CA ALA A 199 -11.71 -10.15 -10.12
C ALA A 199 -12.80 -10.41 -11.17
N GLY A 200 -12.69 -11.51 -11.93
CA GLY A 200 -13.70 -11.93 -12.91
C GLY A 200 -14.97 -12.54 -12.31
N ASP A 201 -14.96 -12.91 -11.03
CA ASP A 201 -16.10 -13.51 -10.32
C ASP A 201 -16.89 -12.47 -9.50
N ALA A 202 -16.52 -11.19 -9.59
CA ALA A 202 -17.15 -10.08 -8.92
C ALA A 202 -17.49 -8.95 -9.90
N GLU A 203 -18.52 -8.18 -9.60
CA GLU A 203 -18.82 -6.96 -10.35
C GLU A 203 -17.87 -5.83 -9.92
N TRP A 204 -17.48 -4.99 -10.85
CA TRP A 204 -16.70 -3.81 -10.53
C TRP A 204 -17.06 -2.61 -11.42
N GLN A 205 -16.79 -1.44 -10.92
CA GLN A 205 -17.01 -0.17 -11.60
C GLN A 205 -15.74 0.69 -11.56
N PRO A 206 -15.37 1.38 -12.66
CA PRO A 206 -14.22 2.27 -12.63
C PRO A 206 -14.43 3.39 -11.61
N VAL A 207 -13.36 3.78 -10.93
CA VAL A 207 -13.31 4.90 -9.99
C VAL A 207 -12.17 5.81 -10.39
N GLU A 208 -12.43 7.10 -10.45
CA GLU A 208 -11.39 8.11 -10.64
C GLU A 208 -10.78 8.47 -9.27
N LEU A 209 -9.46 8.45 -9.22
CA LEU A 209 -8.67 8.84 -8.06
C LEU A 209 -7.91 10.13 -8.34
N THR A 210 -7.31 10.70 -7.31
CA THR A 210 -6.40 11.84 -7.46
C THR A 210 -5.20 11.45 -8.35
N ALA A 211 -4.56 10.31 -8.07
CA ALA A 211 -3.58 9.73 -9.00
C ALA A 211 -4.28 8.99 -10.15
N PRO A 212 -3.73 9.01 -11.35
CA PRO A 212 -4.34 8.37 -12.52
C PRO A 212 -4.13 6.85 -12.53
N TRP A 213 -4.45 6.18 -11.43
CA TRP A 213 -4.34 4.73 -11.32
C TRP A 213 -5.54 4.02 -11.91
N ALA A 214 -5.34 2.81 -12.40
CA ALA A 214 -6.38 1.94 -12.96
C ALA A 214 -7.30 1.38 -11.86
N ALA A 215 -7.95 2.25 -11.11
CA ALA A 215 -8.75 1.90 -9.94
C ALA A 215 -10.20 1.53 -10.28
N GLY A 216 -10.83 0.84 -9.34
CA GLY A 216 -12.24 0.49 -9.40
C GLY A 216 -12.85 0.25 -8.01
N ARG A 217 -14.18 0.25 -7.99
CA ARG A 217 -15.01 -0.21 -6.87
C ARG A 217 -15.34 -1.68 -7.11
N LEU A 218 -15.09 -2.54 -6.14
CA LEU A 218 -15.42 -3.96 -6.20
C LEU A 218 -16.73 -4.22 -5.46
N VAL A 219 -17.69 -4.85 -6.13
CA VAL A 219 -18.99 -5.24 -5.56
C VAL A 219 -18.98 -6.76 -5.40
N LEU A 220 -19.16 -7.19 -4.16
CA LEU A 220 -19.17 -8.60 -3.77
C LEU A 220 -20.64 -9.00 -3.47
N ASP A 221 -21.20 -9.86 -4.31
CA ASP A 221 -22.56 -10.39 -4.14
C ASP A 221 -22.51 -11.93 -4.19
N GLY A 222 -22.14 -12.52 -3.06
CA GLY A 222 -21.89 -13.95 -2.98
C GLY A 222 -20.62 -14.38 -3.73
N ALA A 223 -19.62 -13.50 -3.84
CA ALA A 223 -18.40 -13.79 -4.58
C ALA A 223 -17.59 -14.89 -3.87
N GLU A 224 -17.22 -15.93 -4.62
CA GLU A 224 -16.36 -17.00 -4.09
C GLU A 224 -14.97 -16.45 -3.70
N ALA A 225 -14.51 -16.80 -2.50
CA ALA A 225 -13.25 -16.35 -1.95
C ALA A 225 -12.50 -17.47 -1.24
N GLU A 226 -11.19 -17.45 -1.35
CA GLU A 226 -10.29 -18.35 -0.64
C GLU A 226 -9.61 -17.59 0.52
N GLN A 227 -9.61 -18.17 1.71
CA GLN A 227 -8.93 -17.57 2.86
C GLN A 227 -7.41 -17.58 2.65
N LEU A 228 -6.77 -16.46 2.93
CA LEU A 228 -5.32 -16.33 2.92
C LEU A 228 -4.80 -16.15 4.35
N GLY A 229 -4.15 -17.17 4.91
CA GLY A 229 -3.57 -17.10 6.26
C GLY A 229 -4.57 -17.18 7.40
N GLY A 230 -4.07 -16.97 8.60
CA GLY A 230 -4.85 -16.90 9.85
C GLY A 230 -5.07 -15.46 10.32
N SER A 231 -5.43 -15.31 11.62
CA SER A 231 -5.77 -14.02 12.25
C SER A 231 -4.65 -12.96 12.17
N ASP A 232 -3.40 -13.41 12.17
CA ASP A 232 -2.24 -12.51 12.21
C ASP A 232 -1.83 -12.01 10.81
N ALA A 233 -2.35 -12.64 9.74
CA ALA A 233 -1.99 -12.31 8.36
C ALA A 233 -2.39 -10.88 7.99
N TYR A 234 -3.53 -10.39 8.48
CA TYR A 234 -3.99 -9.03 8.20
C TYR A 234 -3.00 -7.97 8.70
N ALA A 235 -2.54 -8.10 9.94
CA ALA A 235 -1.61 -7.14 10.54
C ALA A 235 -0.27 -7.12 9.80
N ASP A 236 0.28 -8.29 9.45
CA ASP A 236 1.53 -8.40 8.68
C ASP A 236 1.39 -7.81 7.27
N VAL A 237 0.32 -8.14 6.56
CA VAL A 237 0.08 -7.60 5.20
C VAL A 237 -0.13 -6.09 5.24
N LEU A 238 -0.86 -5.56 6.23
CA LEU A 238 -1.08 -4.11 6.37
C LEU A 238 0.25 -3.38 6.69
N ALA A 239 1.05 -3.91 7.62
CA ALA A 239 2.37 -3.35 7.93
C ALA A 239 3.31 -3.38 6.72
N THR A 240 3.32 -4.49 5.97
CA THR A 240 4.06 -4.64 4.72
C THR A 240 3.62 -3.61 3.68
N ALA A 241 2.30 -3.44 3.50
CA ALA A 241 1.74 -2.46 2.57
C ALA A 241 2.14 -1.03 2.96
N ARG A 242 1.97 -0.63 4.23
CA ARG A 242 2.35 0.68 4.74
C ARG A 242 3.81 0.99 4.49
N THR A 243 4.70 0.04 4.76
CA THR A 243 6.14 0.18 4.54
C THR A 243 6.48 0.33 3.05
N ALA A 244 5.93 -0.54 2.20
CA ALA A 244 6.17 -0.53 0.76
C ALA A 244 5.67 0.77 0.11
N PHE A 245 4.44 1.20 0.45
CA PHE A 245 3.87 2.43 -0.11
C PHE A 245 4.53 3.70 0.47
N ALA A 246 5.13 3.64 1.67
CA ALA A 246 6.01 4.71 2.15
C ALA A 246 7.27 4.84 1.28
N GLY A 247 7.87 3.73 0.84
CA GLY A 247 8.96 3.74 -0.13
C GLY A 247 8.54 4.34 -1.49
N LEU A 248 7.37 3.96 -1.98
CA LEU A 248 6.79 4.56 -3.20
C LEU A 248 6.63 6.08 -3.06
N GLN A 249 6.13 6.55 -1.90
CA GLN A 249 5.99 7.98 -1.61
C GLN A 249 7.34 8.70 -1.53
N ALA A 250 8.37 8.08 -0.94
CA ALA A 250 9.74 8.62 -0.94
C ALA A 250 10.25 8.86 -2.36
N GLY A 251 10.00 7.91 -3.26
CA GLY A 251 10.32 8.04 -4.69
C GLY A 251 9.58 9.20 -5.37
N VAL A 252 8.26 9.31 -5.13
CA VAL A 252 7.45 10.43 -5.65
C VAL A 252 7.99 11.78 -5.17
N CYS A 253 8.34 11.88 -3.89
CA CYS A 253 8.94 13.07 -3.30
C CYS A 253 10.29 13.41 -3.93
N ALA A 254 11.17 12.42 -4.07
CA ALA A 254 12.48 12.59 -4.69
C ALA A 254 12.37 13.06 -6.15
N GLY A 255 11.45 12.48 -6.93
CA GLY A 255 11.17 12.88 -8.30
C GLY A 255 10.62 14.31 -8.41
N SER A 256 9.68 14.67 -7.53
CA SER A 256 9.13 16.03 -7.43
C SER A 256 10.20 17.07 -7.11
N LEU A 257 11.02 16.79 -6.09
CA LEU A 257 12.10 17.68 -5.64
C LEU A 257 13.18 17.83 -6.72
N ALA A 258 13.60 16.74 -7.37
CA ALA A 258 14.60 16.79 -8.44
C ALA A 258 14.16 17.70 -9.59
N ARG A 259 12.87 17.61 -9.99
CA ARG A 259 12.30 18.50 -11.02
C ARG A 259 12.25 19.95 -10.56
N ALA A 260 11.89 20.21 -9.31
CA ALA A 260 11.85 21.56 -8.75
C ALA A 260 13.24 22.18 -8.67
N VAL A 261 14.25 21.41 -8.26
CA VAL A 261 15.66 21.86 -8.26
C VAL A 261 16.15 22.17 -9.66
N ALA A 262 15.90 21.29 -10.64
CA ALA A 262 16.26 21.52 -12.03
C ALA A 262 15.60 22.79 -12.58
N HIS A 263 14.29 22.97 -12.34
CA HIS A 263 13.56 24.17 -12.76
C HIS A 263 14.13 25.45 -12.12
N THR A 264 14.35 25.47 -10.82
CA THR A 264 14.82 26.68 -10.13
C THR A 264 16.27 27.06 -10.46
N ASN A 265 17.09 26.11 -10.88
CA ASN A 265 18.45 26.37 -11.37
C ASN A 265 18.47 27.03 -12.75
N THR A 266 17.46 26.78 -13.58
CA THR A 266 17.40 27.29 -14.96
C THR A 266 16.50 28.51 -15.11
N ARG A 267 15.41 28.58 -14.32
CA ARG A 267 14.45 29.69 -14.40
C ARG A 267 14.99 30.94 -13.75
N GLU A 268 15.11 32.00 -14.55
CA GLU A 268 15.54 33.31 -14.07
C GLU A 268 14.37 34.25 -13.80
N GLN A 269 14.47 34.99 -12.72
CA GLN A 269 13.60 36.12 -12.36
C GLN A 269 14.41 37.19 -11.63
N PHE A 270 14.18 38.46 -11.95
CA PHE A 270 14.95 39.59 -11.40
C PHE A 270 16.45 39.46 -11.70
N GLY A 271 16.81 39.01 -12.90
CA GLY A 271 18.18 38.94 -13.40
C GLY A 271 19.06 37.82 -12.84
N ARG A 272 18.46 36.81 -12.19
CA ARG A 272 19.20 35.66 -11.63
C ARG A 272 18.34 34.41 -11.51
N PRO A 273 18.93 33.18 -11.47
CA PRO A 273 18.22 31.94 -11.23
C PRO A 273 17.46 31.97 -9.91
N LEU A 274 16.27 31.34 -9.89
CA LEU A 274 15.44 31.25 -8.69
C LEU A 274 16.16 30.54 -7.54
N ALA A 275 17.01 29.54 -7.84
CA ALA A 275 17.82 28.81 -6.87
C ALA A 275 18.78 29.68 -6.04
N THR A 276 19.11 30.92 -6.52
CA THR A 276 19.95 31.85 -5.75
C THR A 276 19.18 32.57 -4.63
N LYS A 277 17.86 32.41 -4.55
CA LYS A 277 17.03 33.04 -3.52
C LYS A 277 16.95 32.16 -2.28
N GLN A 278 17.24 32.73 -1.11
CA GLN A 278 17.25 32.01 0.15
C GLN A 278 15.93 31.27 0.44
N ALA A 279 14.78 31.89 0.16
CA ALA A 279 13.47 31.26 0.37
C ALA A 279 13.28 29.98 -0.48
N VAL A 280 13.85 29.93 -1.70
CA VAL A 280 13.84 28.73 -2.54
C VAL A 280 14.75 27.65 -1.96
N GLN A 281 15.95 28.04 -1.52
CA GLN A 281 16.94 27.14 -0.92
C GLN A 281 16.39 26.48 0.36
N LEU A 282 15.78 27.26 1.26
CA LEU A 282 15.20 26.75 2.49
C LEU A 282 14.06 25.75 2.20
N ARG A 283 13.15 26.08 1.28
CA ARG A 283 12.06 25.16 0.92
C ARG A 283 12.57 23.86 0.29
N ALA A 284 13.61 23.94 -0.54
CA ALA A 284 14.21 22.74 -1.12
C ALA A 284 14.94 21.90 -0.06
N ALA A 285 15.60 22.54 0.91
CA ALA A 285 16.25 21.85 2.03
C ALA A 285 15.22 21.14 2.94
N ASP A 286 14.14 21.82 3.30
CA ASP A 286 13.05 21.23 4.09
C ASP A 286 12.43 20.02 3.37
N ALA A 287 12.15 20.16 2.05
CA ALA A 287 11.62 19.06 1.25
C ALA A 287 12.61 17.89 1.12
N TYR A 288 13.92 18.16 1.08
CA TYR A 288 14.94 17.12 1.11
C TYR A 288 14.93 16.38 2.46
N MET A 289 14.95 17.10 3.58
CA MET A 289 14.88 16.50 4.92
C MET A 289 13.61 15.65 5.10
N ASP A 290 12.46 16.16 4.66
CA ASP A 290 11.19 15.43 4.68
C ASP A 290 11.26 14.12 3.85
N THR A 291 11.87 14.16 2.66
CA THR A 291 12.04 12.98 1.80
C THR A 291 12.95 11.94 2.46
N GLU A 292 14.06 12.38 3.10
CA GLU A 292 14.95 11.48 3.82
C GLU A 292 14.30 10.88 5.07
N ALA A 293 13.43 11.63 5.76
CA ALA A 293 12.68 11.10 6.90
C ALA A 293 11.72 9.97 6.48
N ILE A 294 11.03 10.12 5.34
CA ILE A 294 10.19 9.02 4.79
C ILE A 294 11.08 7.82 4.48
N ARG A 295 12.20 8.05 3.77
CA ARG A 295 13.10 6.99 3.31
C ARG A 295 13.67 6.17 4.47
N VAL A 296 14.27 6.83 5.47
CA VAL A 296 14.94 6.13 6.57
C VAL A 296 13.96 5.34 7.42
N THR A 297 12.76 5.86 7.67
CA THR A 297 11.73 5.14 8.44
C THR A 297 11.15 3.96 7.66
N ALA A 298 10.99 4.07 6.34
CA ALA A 298 10.58 2.96 5.48
C ALA A 298 11.67 1.86 5.43
N TYR A 299 12.95 2.23 5.35
CA TYR A 299 14.07 1.28 5.36
C TYR A 299 14.16 0.54 6.70
N GLU A 300 14.00 1.25 7.81
CA GLU A 300 13.98 0.62 9.13
C GLU A 300 12.84 -0.39 9.26
N ALA A 301 11.62 -0.01 8.91
CA ALA A 301 10.46 -0.90 8.97
C ALA A 301 10.65 -2.14 8.08
N ALA A 302 11.19 -1.96 6.88
CA ALA A 302 11.47 -3.05 5.94
C ALA A 302 12.56 -3.99 6.45
N TRP A 303 13.68 -3.45 6.91
CA TRP A 303 14.78 -4.22 7.49
C TRP A 303 14.33 -5.03 8.71
N ARG A 304 13.54 -4.45 9.61
CA ARG A 304 13.01 -5.15 10.78
C ARG A 304 12.18 -6.36 10.38
N ARG A 305 11.27 -6.18 9.40
CA ARG A 305 10.46 -7.28 8.86
C ARG A 305 11.34 -8.39 8.25
N ASP A 306 12.30 -8.01 7.42
CA ASP A 306 13.18 -8.96 6.73
C ASP A 306 14.08 -9.74 7.71
N THR A 307 14.39 -9.15 8.88
CA THR A 307 15.15 -9.79 9.96
C THR A 307 14.28 -10.48 11.03
N GLY A 308 12.96 -10.49 10.86
CA GLY A 308 12.02 -11.13 11.80
C GLY A 308 11.80 -10.37 13.11
N LEU A 309 12.11 -9.09 13.14
CA LEU A 309 11.86 -8.21 14.29
C LEU A 309 10.43 -7.62 14.23
N ALA A 310 9.90 -7.24 15.40
CA ALA A 310 8.64 -6.51 15.46
C ALA A 310 8.74 -5.22 14.64
N CYS A 311 7.77 -5.00 13.73
CA CYS A 311 7.82 -3.89 12.79
C CYS A 311 6.53 -3.05 12.69
N THR A 312 5.46 -3.41 13.41
CA THR A 312 4.15 -2.73 13.29
C THR A 312 4.23 -1.25 13.61
N SER A 313 4.84 -0.86 14.73
CA SER A 313 5.02 0.54 15.11
C SER A 313 5.93 1.30 14.14
N HIS A 314 6.94 0.64 13.57
CA HIS A 314 7.85 1.22 12.58
C HIS A 314 7.16 1.42 11.23
N ALA A 315 6.31 0.47 10.80
CA ALA A 315 5.48 0.60 9.62
C ALA A 315 4.46 1.76 9.73
N LEU A 316 3.86 1.94 10.93
CA LEU A 316 3.00 3.09 11.21
C LEU A 316 3.78 4.41 11.17
N THR A 317 4.99 4.44 11.74
CA THR A 317 5.88 5.61 11.71
C THR A 317 6.27 5.97 10.27
N ALA A 318 6.63 4.98 9.44
CA ALA A 318 6.95 5.19 8.03
C ALA A 318 5.74 5.71 7.25
N ALA A 319 4.55 5.13 7.48
CA ALA A 319 3.31 5.57 6.84
C ALA A 319 2.91 6.99 7.27
N TRP A 320 3.09 7.34 8.54
CA TRP A 320 2.85 8.69 9.04
C TRP A 320 3.77 9.73 8.38
N TRP A 321 5.08 9.44 8.32
CA TRP A 321 6.03 10.30 7.60
C TRP A 321 5.67 10.40 6.11
N ALA A 322 5.28 9.28 5.47
CA ALA A 322 4.86 9.27 4.07
C ALA A 322 3.62 10.15 3.83
N SER A 323 2.65 10.14 4.75
CA SER A 323 1.46 11.00 4.69
C SER A 323 1.85 12.47 4.88
N GLU A 324 2.40 12.84 6.04
CA GLU A 324 2.61 14.23 6.41
C GLU A 324 3.73 14.92 5.63
N ALA A 325 4.90 14.29 5.53
CA ALA A 325 6.02 14.84 4.79
C ALA A 325 5.79 14.75 3.28
N GLY A 326 5.23 13.63 2.80
CA GLY A 326 4.93 13.43 1.38
C GLY A 326 4.05 14.55 0.83
N ARG A 327 2.99 14.89 1.55
CA ARG A 327 2.12 16.03 1.20
C ARG A 327 2.91 17.34 1.10
N ARG A 328 3.75 17.65 2.08
CA ARG A 328 4.54 18.90 2.09
C ARG A 328 5.52 18.98 0.92
N VAL A 329 6.19 17.87 0.62
CA VAL A 329 7.19 17.81 -0.46
C VAL A 329 6.56 18.03 -1.82
N VAL A 330 5.46 17.34 -2.16
CA VAL A 330 4.83 17.51 -3.47
C VAL A 330 4.20 18.89 -3.63
N HIS A 331 3.68 19.49 -2.57
CA HIS A 331 3.25 20.89 -2.57
C HIS A 331 4.43 21.85 -2.79
N THR A 332 5.58 21.59 -2.20
CA THR A 332 6.80 22.37 -2.43
C THR A 332 7.26 22.26 -3.90
N GLY A 333 7.25 21.04 -4.45
CA GLY A 333 7.57 20.81 -5.86
C GLY A 333 6.69 21.64 -6.79
N GLN A 334 5.37 21.59 -6.60
CA GLN A 334 4.43 22.38 -7.40
C GLN A 334 4.61 23.89 -7.19
N HIS A 335 4.77 24.34 -5.94
CA HIS A 335 4.96 25.76 -5.60
C HIS A 335 6.22 26.35 -6.25
N LEU A 336 7.34 25.62 -6.26
CA LEU A 336 8.59 26.09 -6.83
C LEU A 336 8.55 26.19 -8.37
N HIS A 337 7.62 25.48 -9.04
CA HIS A 337 7.34 25.65 -10.46
C HIS A 337 6.42 26.86 -10.75
N GLY A 338 5.75 27.39 -9.73
CA GLY A 338 4.77 28.48 -9.89
C GLY A 338 3.60 28.06 -10.76
N GLY A 339 3.11 28.92 -11.66
CA GLY A 339 1.98 28.62 -12.54
C GLY A 339 2.16 27.39 -13.42
N ALA A 340 3.39 27.11 -13.87
CA ALA A 340 3.70 25.90 -14.65
C ALA A 340 3.45 24.61 -13.84
N GLY A 341 3.57 24.65 -12.52
CA GLY A 341 3.30 23.49 -11.66
C GLY A 341 1.83 23.07 -11.61
N ALA A 342 0.92 23.97 -11.96
CA ALA A 342 -0.52 23.70 -12.05
C ALA A 342 -0.96 23.24 -13.44
N ASP A 343 -0.08 23.28 -14.43
CA ASP A 343 -0.35 22.82 -15.78
C ASP A 343 -0.44 21.29 -15.82
N LEU A 344 -1.53 20.75 -16.34
CA LEU A 344 -1.78 19.31 -16.45
C LEU A 344 -0.77 18.61 -17.37
N ASP A 345 -0.28 19.32 -18.37
CA ASP A 345 0.71 18.81 -19.32
C ASP A 345 2.16 18.88 -18.77
N HIS A 346 2.38 19.54 -17.62
CA HIS A 346 3.68 19.61 -17.03
C HIS A 346 3.99 18.37 -16.18
N PRO A 347 5.15 17.68 -16.37
CA PRO A 347 5.45 16.42 -15.68
C PRO A 347 5.41 16.48 -14.14
N VAL A 348 5.66 17.63 -13.51
CA VAL A 348 5.60 17.78 -12.04
C VAL A 348 4.18 17.60 -11.50
N HIS A 349 3.15 17.90 -12.29
CA HIS A 349 1.76 17.71 -11.91
C HIS A 349 1.46 16.27 -11.50
N ARG A 350 2.03 15.29 -12.20
CA ARG A 350 1.85 13.87 -11.87
C ARG A 350 2.38 13.51 -10.48
N HIS A 351 3.56 14.05 -10.12
CA HIS A 351 4.11 13.85 -8.77
C HIS A 351 3.20 14.43 -7.69
N PHE A 352 2.60 15.60 -7.97
CA PHE A 352 1.63 16.20 -7.07
C PHE A 352 0.41 15.27 -6.87
N LEU A 353 -0.18 14.78 -7.95
CA LEU A 353 -1.34 13.89 -7.88
C LEU A 353 -1.03 12.57 -7.16
N TRP A 354 0.12 11.95 -7.46
CA TRP A 354 0.54 10.72 -6.80
C TRP A 354 0.80 10.92 -5.32
N GLY A 355 1.51 11.98 -4.95
CA GLY A 355 1.80 12.27 -3.56
C GLY A 355 0.55 12.54 -2.74
N ARG A 356 -0.46 13.23 -3.36
CA ARG A 356 -1.76 13.47 -2.73
C ARG A 356 -2.63 12.21 -2.62
N GLN A 357 -2.48 11.26 -3.52
CA GLN A 357 -3.16 9.97 -3.42
C GLN A 357 -2.56 9.09 -2.33
N LEU A 358 -1.23 9.01 -2.26
CA LEU A 358 -0.50 8.21 -1.29
C LEU A 358 -0.64 8.73 0.14
N ASP A 359 -0.83 10.03 0.32
CA ASP A 359 -1.08 10.72 1.59
C ASP A 359 -2.25 10.10 2.41
N ALA A 360 -3.24 9.50 1.74
CA ALA A 360 -4.42 8.95 2.40
C ALA A 360 -4.73 7.48 2.02
N TYR A 361 -3.84 6.80 1.30
CA TYR A 361 -4.18 5.49 0.74
C TYR A 361 -4.34 4.40 1.82
N LEU A 362 -3.47 4.34 2.80
CA LEU A 362 -3.48 3.33 3.87
C LEU A 362 -3.66 3.94 5.27
N GLY A 363 -4.35 5.02 5.35
CA GLY A 363 -4.57 5.86 6.51
C GLY A 363 -3.96 7.26 6.31
N CYS A 364 -4.63 8.30 6.82
CA CYS A 364 -4.06 9.65 6.85
C CYS A 364 -3.24 9.88 8.13
N GLY A 365 -2.44 10.96 8.17
CA GLY A 365 -1.52 11.23 9.26
C GLY A 365 -2.13 11.15 10.66
N ASP A 366 -3.31 11.74 10.87
CA ASP A 366 -4.00 11.74 12.16
C ASP A 366 -4.47 10.33 12.57
N GLU A 367 -5.02 9.54 11.63
CA GLU A 367 -5.44 8.16 11.87
C GLU A 367 -4.27 7.25 12.22
N LEU A 368 -3.15 7.38 11.49
CA LEU A 368 -1.93 6.62 11.74
C LEU A 368 -1.30 6.95 13.10
N LEU A 369 -1.33 8.23 13.49
CA LEU A 369 -0.84 8.67 14.79
C LEU A 369 -1.72 8.17 15.93
N GLN A 370 -3.04 8.14 15.75
CA GLN A 370 -3.97 7.57 16.71
C GLN A 370 -3.71 6.06 16.89
N GLU A 371 -3.57 5.30 15.79
CA GLU A 371 -3.28 3.87 15.83
C GLU A 371 -1.95 3.59 16.54
N LEU A 372 -0.90 4.39 16.26
CA LEU A 372 0.38 4.31 16.97
C LEU A 372 0.22 4.56 18.48
N GLY A 373 -0.58 5.54 18.86
CA GLY A 373 -0.88 5.84 20.28
C GLY A 373 -1.63 4.69 20.97
N GLU A 374 -2.50 3.99 20.28
CA GLU A 374 -3.21 2.82 20.80
C GLU A 374 -2.24 1.65 21.03
N LEU A 375 -1.34 1.37 20.10
CA LEU A 375 -0.29 0.34 20.27
C LEU A 375 0.60 0.61 21.49
N ILE A 376 1.04 1.86 21.68
CA ILE A 376 1.86 2.25 22.84
C ILE A 376 1.10 2.01 24.14
N LYS A 377 -0.20 2.31 24.17
CA LYS A 377 -1.04 2.13 25.36
C LYS A 377 -1.26 0.64 25.69
N GLU A 378 -1.35 -0.22 24.68
CA GLU A 378 -1.51 -1.66 24.84
C GLU A 378 -0.22 -2.37 25.30
N GLY A 379 0.89 -1.64 25.36
CA GLY A 379 2.17 -2.14 25.89
C GLY A 379 2.94 -2.97 24.84
N GLU A 380 2.63 -2.85 23.57
CA GLU A 380 3.61 -3.24 22.55
C GLU A 380 4.87 -2.40 22.79
N GLU A 381 5.96 -3.07 23.13
CA GLU A 381 7.25 -2.42 23.28
C GLU A 381 7.57 -1.69 21.98
N VAL A 382 7.35 -0.38 21.98
CA VAL A 382 8.10 0.51 21.10
C VAL A 382 9.54 0.33 21.58
N ASP A 383 10.32 -0.48 20.89
CA ASP A 383 11.62 -0.96 21.36
C ASP A 383 12.36 0.12 22.11
N ALA A 384 12.46 -0.07 23.42
CA ALA A 384 13.47 0.61 24.18
C ALA A 384 14.80 0.19 23.55
N TRP A 385 15.51 1.15 22.98
CA TRP A 385 16.86 1.01 22.45
C TRP A 385 17.63 0.06 23.37
N ASP A 386 18.07 -1.07 22.86
CA ASP A 386 18.92 -1.99 23.61
C ASP A 386 20.03 -1.19 24.25
N ARG A 387 20.03 -1.15 25.60
CA ARG A 387 20.97 -0.41 26.41
C ARG A 387 22.33 -1.09 26.42
#